data_432a61d79f8a6f20473dc6cddefa895a
#
_entry.id   432a61d79f8a6f20473dc6cddefa895a
#
_cell.length_a   1.000
_cell.length_b   1.000
_cell.length_c   1.000
_cell.angle_alpha   90.00
_cell.angle_beta   90.00
_cell.angle_gamma   90.00
#
_symmetry.space_group_name_H-M   'P 1'
#
loop_
_entity.id
_entity.type
_entity.pdbx_description
1 polymer ?
#
loop_
_entity_poly.entity_id
_entity_poly.type
_entity_poly.pdbx_seq_one_letter_code
_entity_poly.pdbx_strand_id
1 'polypeptide(L)'
;TFYYHLTRLFFLGIDNIFTDDVVYTESWSPKYENRKTVKHWFDEWNTRGSVLVWEIKQFFHQGNQTIVEWYFKNKMNNGNVEEFDGISLIVWTQDNKIKSLKEFGCNLHNYNPYRDSDIPVFREEKANWF
;
A
#
# COMPACT_ATOMS: atom_id res chain seq x y z
N THR A 1 16.44 -5.20 9.33
CA THR A 1 16.39 -4.18 8.29
C THR A 1 14.99 -4.08 7.67
N PHE A 2 14.64 -2.91 7.14
CA PHE A 2 13.32 -2.60 6.57
C PHE A 2 12.91 -3.55 5.42
N TYR A 3 13.83 -3.88 4.54
CA TYR A 3 13.65 -4.83 3.43
C TYR A 3 13.21 -6.21 3.92
N TYR A 4 13.80 -6.65 5.00
CA TYR A 4 13.50 -7.94 5.62
C TYR A 4 12.09 -7.95 6.23
N HIS A 5 11.64 -6.83 6.82
CA HIS A 5 10.31 -6.73 7.43
C HIS A 5 9.19 -6.72 6.39
N LEU A 6 9.37 -6.03 5.26
CA LEU A 6 8.38 -6.01 4.19
C LEU A 6 8.26 -7.36 3.47
N THR A 7 9.39 -8.03 3.24
CA THR A 7 9.39 -9.38 2.69
C THR A 7 8.76 -10.38 3.68
N ARG A 8 8.95 -10.16 4.98
CA ARG A 8 8.32 -10.96 6.03
C ARG A 8 6.80 -10.77 6.13
N LEU A 9 6.26 -9.61 5.76
CA LEU A 9 4.81 -9.40 5.66
C LEU A 9 4.14 -10.44 4.75
N PHE A 10 4.83 -10.90 3.72
CA PHE A 10 4.35 -11.94 2.82
C PHE A 10 4.55 -13.38 3.36
N PHE A 11 5.61 -13.64 4.14
CA PHE A 11 6.07 -15.00 4.40
C PHE A 11 5.97 -15.46 5.86
N LEU A 12 5.98 -14.58 6.86
CA LEU A 12 6.12 -14.98 8.27
C LEU A 12 5.03 -14.47 9.22
N GLY A 13 3.97 -13.91 8.66
CA GLY A 13 2.82 -13.55 9.47
C GLY A 13 2.89 -12.19 10.12
N ILE A 14 1.77 -11.59 10.10
CA ILE A 14 1.42 -10.27 10.62
C ILE A 14 1.70 -10.17 12.13
N ASP A 15 1.62 -11.30 12.84
CA ASP A 15 1.72 -11.36 14.31
C ASP A 15 3.07 -10.86 14.86
N ASN A 16 4.15 -11.01 14.08
CA ASN A 16 5.49 -10.63 14.52
C ASN A 16 5.92 -9.23 14.09
N ILE A 17 5.14 -8.57 13.23
CA ILE A 17 5.51 -7.31 12.60
C ILE A 17 4.67 -6.16 13.14
N PHE A 18 3.39 -6.39 13.38
CA PHE A 18 2.45 -5.38 13.86
C PHE A 18 2.20 -5.47 15.36
N THR A 19 1.96 -4.32 15.99
CA THR A 19 1.43 -4.29 17.36
C THR A 19 0.00 -4.80 17.41
N ASP A 20 -0.47 -5.19 18.60
CA ASP A 20 -1.87 -5.64 18.78
C ASP A 20 -2.89 -4.59 18.36
N ASP A 21 -2.59 -3.33 18.62
CA ASP A 21 -3.44 -2.16 18.38
C ASP A 21 -3.11 -1.42 17.09
N VAL A 22 -2.42 -2.06 16.16
CA VAL A 22 -2.02 -1.44 14.89
C VAL A 22 -3.21 -0.84 14.16
N VAL A 23 -2.95 0.27 13.47
CA VAL A 23 -3.90 0.87 12.52
C VAL A 23 -3.28 0.79 11.13
N TYR A 24 -3.93 0.08 10.23
CA TYR A 24 -3.53 -0.04 8.84
C TYR A 24 -4.55 0.67 7.96
N THR A 25 -4.13 1.70 7.26
CA THR A 25 -4.99 2.46 6.34
C THR A 25 -4.52 2.21 4.91
N GLU A 26 -5.38 1.62 4.09
CA GLU A 26 -5.10 1.43 2.67
C GLU A 26 -5.22 2.76 1.90
N SER A 27 -4.62 2.77 0.70
CA SER A 27 -4.93 3.79 -0.29
C SER A 27 -6.44 3.81 -0.56
N TRP A 28 -6.98 5.01 -0.70
CA TRP A 28 -8.39 5.24 -1.05
C TRP A 28 -9.42 4.77 0.00
N SER A 29 -9.06 4.85 1.24
CA SER A 29 -9.88 4.92 2.45
C SER A 29 -10.15 3.70 3.32
N PRO A 30 -10.09 2.44 2.91
CA PRO A 30 -10.28 1.35 3.88
C PRO A 30 -9.27 1.44 5.02
N LYS A 31 -9.76 1.25 6.24
CA LYS A 31 -8.93 1.29 7.45
C LYS A 31 -9.25 0.09 8.33
N TYR A 32 -8.21 -0.57 8.80
CA TYR A 32 -8.31 -1.74 9.66
C TYR A 32 -7.68 -1.42 10.99
N GLU A 33 -8.44 -1.57 12.05
CA GLU A 33 -7.99 -1.36 13.42
C GLU A 33 -7.77 -2.72 14.09
N ASN A 34 -6.67 -2.83 14.83
CA ASN A 34 -6.10 -3.99 15.50
C ASN A 34 -5.53 -5.06 14.56
N ARG A 35 -4.56 -5.79 15.09
CA ARG A 35 -3.81 -6.82 14.33
C ARG A 35 -4.69 -7.97 13.86
N LYS A 36 -5.66 -8.37 14.65
CA LYS A 36 -6.60 -9.44 14.29
C LYS A 36 -7.39 -9.09 13.02
N THR A 37 -7.88 -7.86 12.92
CA THR A 37 -8.59 -7.37 11.74
C THR A 37 -7.69 -7.27 10.52
N VAL A 38 -6.47 -6.76 10.69
CA VAL A 38 -5.48 -6.70 9.60
C VAL A 38 -5.16 -8.09 9.06
N LYS A 39 -4.95 -9.06 9.95
CA LYS A 39 -4.72 -10.44 9.56
C LYS A 39 -5.91 -11.05 8.84
N HIS A 40 -7.12 -10.82 9.32
CA HIS A 40 -8.35 -11.30 8.66
C HIS A 40 -8.49 -10.72 7.25
N TRP A 41 -8.30 -9.42 7.09
CA TRP A 41 -8.32 -8.77 5.77
C TRP A 41 -7.26 -9.36 4.84
N PHE A 42 -6.05 -9.53 5.32
CA PHE A 42 -4.93 -10.06 4.54
C PHE A 42 -5.21 -11.50 4.07
N ASP A 43 -5.66 -12.36 4.96
CA ASP A 43 -6.00 -13.75 4.64
C ASP A 43 -7.16 -13.83 3.63
N GLU A 44 -8.20 -13.02 3.82
CA GLU A 44 -9.35 -12.97 2.93
C GLU A 44 -8.95 -12.44 1.54
N TRP A 45 -8.15 -11.38 1.47
CA TRP A 45 -7.66 -10.84 0.20
C TRP A 45 -6.88 -11.89 -0.59
N ASN A 46 -6.04 -12.68 0.07
CA ASN A 46 -5.28 -13.74 -0.56
C ASN A 46 -6.16 -14.87 -1.15
N THR A 47 -7.41 -14.96 -0.76
CA THR A 47 -8.37 -15.87 -1.40
C THR A 47 -8.92 -15.31 -2.72
N ARG A 48 -8.83 -14.01 -2.93
CA ARG A 48 -9.39 -13.32 -4.11
C ARG A 48 -8.37 -12.92 -5.16
N GLY A 49 -7.11 -12.81 -4.79
CA GLY A 49 -6.08 -12.31 -5.68
C GLY A 49 -4.68 -12.75 -5.29
N SER A 50 -3.73 -12.37 -6.13
CA SER A 50 -2.31 -12.64 -5.95
C SER A 50 -1.49 -11.39 -6.22
N VAL A 51 -0.47 -11.16 -5.42
CA VAL A 51 0.53 -10.12 -5.67
C VAL A 51 1.50 -10.63 -6.72
N LEU A 52 1.59 -9.93 -7.85
CA LEU A 52 2.54 -10.26 -8.92
C LEU A 52 3.89 -9.59 -8.70
N VAL A 53 3.87 -8.32 -8.31
CA VAL A 53 5.08 -7.51 -8.06
C VAL A 53 4.81 -6.57 -6.89
N TRP A 54 5.77 -6.48 -6.00
CA TRP A 54 5.86 -5.40 -5.03
C TRP A 54 7.31 -4.98 -4.89
N GLU A 55 7.66 -3.91 -5.57
CA GLU A 55 9.03 -3.40 -5.65
C GLU A 55 9.19 -2.16 -4.79
N ILE A 56 10.17 -2.19 -3.90
CA ILE A 56 10.56 -1.02 -3.11
C ILE A 56 11.58 -0.23 -3.90
N LYS A 57 11.28 1.03 -4.18
CA LYS A 57 12.17 1.93 -4.91
C LYS A 57 13.15 2.63 -3.99
N GLN A 58 12.67 3.18 -2.90
CA GLN A 58 13.49 3.88 -1.90
C GLN A 58 12.72 4.06 -0.59
N PHE A 59 13.44 4.41 0.45
CA PHE A 59 12.83 4.72 1.73
C PHE A 59 13.63 5.79 2.49
N PHE A 60 12.95 6.48 3.40
CA PHE A 60 13.53 7.52 4.25
C PHE A 60 13.13 7.28 5.69
N HIS A 61 14.09 7.40 6.62
CA HIS A 61 13.85 7.29 8.05
C HIS A 61 14.03 8.64 8.74
N GLN A 62 13.13 8.95 9.67
CA GLN A 62 13.31 10.05 10.60
C GLN A 62 12.67 9.69 11.95
N GLY A 63 13.47 9.60 13.01
CA GLY A 63 12.98 9.18 14.31
C GLY A 63 12.36 7.78 14.27
N ASN A 64 11.11 7.69 14.71
CA ASN A 64 10.35 6.43 14.68
C ASN A 64 9.48 6.28 13.42
N GLN A 65 9.76 7.02 12.36
CA GLN A 65 8.96 7.03 11.15
C GLN A 65 9.78 6.60 9.94
N THR A 66 9.14 5.88 9.02
CA THR A 66 9.70 5.52 7.72
C THR A 66 8.71 5.84 6.62
N ILE A 67 9.18 6.46 5.55
CA ILE A 67 8.44 6.62 4.30
C ILE A 67 9.06 5.70 3.27
N VAL A 68 8.22 4.91 2.59
CA VAL A 68 8.65 3.94 1.58
C VAL A 68 7.94 4.24 0.28
N GLU A 69 8.69 4.42 -0.80
CA GLU A 69 8.15 4.47 -2.15
C GLU A 69 8.20 3.08 -2.78
N TRP A 70 7.10 2.66 -3.40
CA TRP A 70 6.98 1.33 -3.97
C TRP A 70 6.12 1.31 -5.24
N TYR A 71 6.32 0.26 -6.04
CA TYR A 71 5.47 -0.12 -7.15
C TYR A 71 4.75 -1.42 -6.81
N PHE A 72 3.47 -1.50 -7.14
CA PHE A 72 2.63 -2.66 -6.83
C PHE A 72 1.86 -3.12 -8.07
N LYS A 73 1.78 -4.44 -8.23
CA LYS A 73 0.97 -5.07 -9.28
C LYS A 73 0.32 -6.33 -8.72
N ASN A 74 -0.98 -6.45 -8.93
CA ASN A 74 -1.73 -7.64 -8.54
C ASN A 74 -2.56 -8.20 -9.69
N LYS A 75 -3.02 -9.44 -9.51
CA LYS A 75 -4.00 -10.08 -10.37
C LYS A 75 -5.08 -10.69 -9.51
N MET A 76 -6.34 -10.31 -9.76
CA MET A 76 -7.48 -10.89 -9.08
C MET A 76 -7.93 -12.19 -9.77
N ASN A 77 -8.66 -13.04 -9.06
CA ASN A 77 -9.14 -14.33 -9.58
C ASN A 77 -10.10 -14.17 -10.78
N ASN A 78 -10.75 -13.02 -10.90
CA ASN A 78 -11.58 -12.69 -12.06
C ASN A 78 -10.76 -12.26 -13.30
N GLY A 79 -9.44 -12.25 -13.23
CA GLY A 79 -8.53 -11.87 -14.30
C GLY A 79 -8.14 -10.39 -14.33
N ASN A 80 -8.73 -9.55 -13.51
CA ASN A 80 -8.37 -8.12 -13.43
C ASN A 80 -6.95 -7.96 -12.90
N VAL A 81 -6.19 -7.12 -13.58
CA VAL A 81 -4.84 -6.73 -13.17
C VAL A 81 -4.86 -5.25 -12.80
N GLU A 82 -4.36 -4.95 -11.61
CA GLU A 82 -4.19 -3.58 -11.12
C GLU A 82 -2.72 -3.32 -10.90
N GLU A 83 -2.27 -2.11 -11.23
CA GLU A 83 -0.92 -1.67 -10.94
C GLU A 83 -0.91 -0.18 -10.62
N PHE A 84 -0.10 0.21 -9.66
CA PHE A 84 0.02 1.60 -9.23
C PHE A 84 1.30 1.82 -8.44
N ASP A 85 1.73 3.07 -8.37
CA ASP A 85 2.77 3.52 -7.46
C ASP A 85 2.18 3.91 -6.12
N GLY A 86 2.98 3.90 -5.08
CA GLY A 86 2.54 4.35 -3.78
C GLY A 86 3.65 4.72 -2.82
N ILE A 87 3.21 5.30 -1.74
CA ILE A 87 4.04 5.61 -0.57
C ILE A 87 3.34 5.05 0.65
N SER A 88 4.10 4.42 1.54
CA SER A 88 3.64 4.06 2.88
C SER A 88 4.32 4.93 3.92
N LEU A 89 3.51 5.47 4.83
CA LEU A 89 4.00 6.10 6.06
C LEU A 89 3.88 5.11 7.20
N ILE A 90 5.03 4.74 7.79
CA ILE A 90 5.12 3.73 8.83
C ILE A 90 5.58 4.39 10.12
N VAL A 91 4.88 4.08 11.22
CA VAL A 91 5.29 4.47 12.57
C VAL A 91 5.68 3.20 13.34
N TRP A 92 6.90 3.22 13.90
CA TRP A 92 7.50 2.11 14.63
C TRP A 92 7.40 2.28 16.13
N THR A 93 7.33 1.17 16.84
CA THR A 93 7.60 1.13 18.28
C THR A 93 9.09 0.98 18.54
N GLN A 94 9.52 1.16 19.80
CA GLN A 94 10.92 1.00 20.19
C GLN A 94 11.45 -0.41 19.99
N ASP A 95 10.59 -1.42 20.03
CA ASP A 95 10.93 -2.82 19.77
C ASP A 95 10.77 -3.24 18.31
N ASN A 96 10.75 -2.27 17.39
CA ASN A 96 10.71 -2.49 15.92
C ASN A 96 9.46 -3.19 15.41
N LYS A 97 8.32 -2.89 16.01
CA LYS A 97 7.02 -3.29 15.49
C LYS A 97 6.31 -2.10 14.85
N ILE A 98 5.47 -2.39 13.87
CA ILE A 98 4.68 -1.37 13.19
C ILE A 98 3.44 -1.06 14.05
N LYS A 99 3.36 0.18 14.49
CA LYS A 99 2.23 0.72 15.25
C LYS A 99 1.13 1.27 14.33
N SER A 100 1.53 1.90 13.24
CA SER A 100 0.60 2.35 12.21
C SER A 100 1.27 2.32 10.84
N LEU A 101 0.47 2.04 9.82
CA LEU A 101 0.89 2.10 8.43
C LEU A 101 -0.23 2.74 7.62
N LYS A 102 0.10 3.74 6.82
CA LYS A 102 -0.84 4.39 5.93
C LYS A 102 -0.28 4.45 4.52
N GLU A 103 -1.06 3.99 3.56
CA GLU A 103 -0.70 3.96 2.15
C GLU A 103 -1.30 5.13 1.40
N PHE A 104 -0.57 5.63 0.41
CA PHE A 104 -0.98 6.70 -0.50
C PHE A 104 -0.68 6.25 -1.92
N GLY A 105 -1.69 5.75 -2.62
CA GLY A 105 -1.54 5.27 -3.99
C GLY A 105 -1.58 6.39 -5.02
N CYS A 106 -0.95 6.15 -6.16
CA CYS A 106 -0.93 7.07 -7.28
C CYS A 106 -1.05 6.27 -8.60
N ASN A 107 -1.89 6.74 -9.51
CA ASN A 107 -2.03 6.12 -10.82
C ASN A 107 -0.74 6.21 -11.64
N LEU A 108 -0.40 5.14 -12.37
CA LEU A 108 0.80 5.09 -13.21
C LEU A 108 0.66 5.86 -14.52
N HIS A 109 -0.51 5.82 -15.11
CA HIS A 109 -0.75 6.35 -16.46
C HIS A 109 -1.12 7.82 -16.40
N ASN A 110 -0.14 8.65 -16.12
CA ASN A 110 -0.33 10.10 -16.07
C ASN A 110 -0.53 10.67 -17.47
N TYR A 111 -1.28 11.74 -17.56
CA TYR A 111 -1.58 12.41 -18.83
C TYR A 111 -1.69 13.91 -18.62
N ASN A 112 -1.56 14.66 -19.70
CA ASN A 112 -1.76 16.12 -19.68
C ASN A 112 -3.15 16.44 -20.26
N PRO A 113 -4.10 16.93 -19.44
CA PRO A 113 -5.43 17.29 -19.92
C PRO A 113 -5.42 18.41 -20.96
N TYR A 114 -4.37 19.22 -20.99
CA TYR A 114 -4.21 20.39 -21.85
C TYR A 114 -3.31 20.14 -23.06
N ARG A 115 -3.05 18.88 -23.39
CA ARG A 115 -2.11 18.51 -24.46
C ARG A 115 -2.45 19.15 -25.80
N ASP A 116 -3.74 19.22 -26.14
CA ASP A 116 -4.19 19.57 -27.48
C ASP A 116 -4.83 20.96 -27.55
N SER A 117 -5.22 21.56 -26.41
CA SER A 117 -5.83 22.89 -26.35
C SER A 117 -5.86 23.45 -24.93
N ASP A 118 -6.30 24.70 -24.78
CA ASP A 118 -6.52 25.35 -23.48
C ASP A 118 -7.80 24.82 -22.78
N ILE A 119 -8.58 24.01 -23.45
CA ILE A 119 -9.74 23.35 -22.86
C ILE A 119 -9.31 21.96 -22.43
N PRO A 120 -9.39 21.62 -21.12
CA PRO A 120 -8.92 20.34 -20.63
C PRO A 120 -9.82 19.19 -21.07
N VAL A 121 -9.21 18.07 -21.42
CA VAL A 121 -9.89 16.79 -21.67
C VAL A 121 -9.45 15.82 -20.58
N PHE A 122 -10.37 15.52 -19.67
CA PHE A 122 -10.13 14.55 -18.60
C PHE A 122 -10.53 13.17 -19.03
N ARG A 123 -9.75 12.16 -18.63
CA ARG A 123 -10.11 10.76 -18.78
C ARG A 123 -11.26 10.41 -17.83
N GLU A 124 -12.11 9.46 -18.24
CA GLU A 124 -13.19 8.93 -17.38
C GLU A 124 -12.69 8.08 -16.21
N GLU A 125 -11.39 7.79 -16.18
CA GLU A 125 -10.77 7.15 -15.02
C GLU A 125 -11.02 8.00 -13.79
N LYS A 126 -11.83 7.49 -12.89
CA LYS A 126 -12.03 8.14 -11.60
C LYS A 126 -10.68 8.23 -10.90
N ALA A 127 -10.19 9.44 -10.70
CA ALA A 127 -9.27 9.65 -9.62
C ALA A 127 -10.00 9.18 -8.36
N ASN A 128 -9.45 8.23 -7.64
CA ASN A 128 -10.14 7.62 -6.50
C ASN A 128 -10.35 8.59 -5.32
N TRP A 129 -9.95 9.85 -5.47
CA TRP A 129 -10.17 10.94 -4.51
C TRP A 129 -11.18 11.99 -4.97
N PHE A 130 -11.87 11.76 -6.05
CA PHE A 130 -12.96 12.64 -6.51
C PHE A 130 -14.31 11.95 -6.31
#